data_a542171ac64f6e80d57419deddcde5b0
#
_entry.id   a542171ac64f6e80d57419deddcde5b0
#
_cell.length_a   1.000
_cell.length_b   1.000
_cell.length_c   1.000
_cell.angle_alpha   90.00
_cell.angle_beta   90.00
_cell.angle_gamma   90.00
#
_symmetry.space_group_name_H-M   'P 1'
#
loop_
_entity.id
_entity.type
_entity.pdbx_description
1 polymer ?
#
loop_
_entity_poly.entity_id
_entity_poly.type
_entity_poly.pdbx_seq_one_letter_code
_entity_poly.pdbx_strand_id
1 'polypeptide(L)'
;MTKLKQYKMFINGEWVDSESKKTFETLNPENNEPWAVVPEASAKDIDKAVKAAQKAFEGEWPKLLPRERAKFLRAIGDQLRQNAEMLGEIETIDTGKLFRETKKQAIYIAEYYDYYAGLADKVEGTVLPIDKPNVQAITTRIPIGVIAAIIPWNSQMFLTATKLAPALAMGNTVVIKSSELAPAVLFEFAKLIEKTGIPKGVVNVITGFGDPCGKSLTTHNLVEKVAFTGGPETARHIIRNSAENLSEVSLELGGKSPVAVFNDAEQENAINGITAGIFGASGQSCIAGSRLYLQKEIYDEFLDKLSKRASKIKIGAPMDPETEMGPLSNFKQLEVIEKNIKDTINQGGKIKCGGERHSFSNKGYYFPPTIIECDNHNLPVAENELFGPVLSVMKFDTEEEVINKMNDNQYGLSSGVYTSNLSRGMRVSKAIRAGITFVNTYRLISPSAPFGGIKDSGYGKEAGIESIKDYTRVKTTWFYTSDEPSLDPFSIR
;
A
#
# COMPACT_ATOMS: atom_id res chain seq x y z
N MET A 1 34.85 9.96 -8.23
CA MET A 1 33.71 9.18 -7.69
C MET A 1 32.92 10.12 -6.79
N THR A 2 31.68 10.37 -7.12
CA THR A 2 30.78 11.16 -6.28
C THR A 2 30.57 10.41 -4.95
N LYS A 3 30.78 11.08 -3.81
CA LYS A 3 30.62 10.44 -2.49
C LYS A 3 29.14 10.07 -2.32
N LEU A 4 28.82 8.78 -2.15
CA LEU A 4 27.47 8.28 -1.94
C LEU A 4 26.84 8.92 -0.67
N LYS A 5 25.56 9.26 -0.74
CA LYS A 5 24.82 9.80 0.40
C LYS A 5 24.70 8.74 1.49
N GLN A 6 25.04 9.10 2.75
CA GLN A 6 25.01 8.18 3.89
C GLN A 6 23.77 8.44 4.73
N TYR A 7 22.98 7.41 4.97
CA TYR A 7 21.81 7.46 5.84
C TYR A 7 22.06 6.75 7.16
N LYS A 8 21.25 7.07 8.14
CA LYS A 8 21.20 6.44 9.47
C LYS A 8 19.77 6.07 9.79
N MET A 9 19.56 5.09 10.67
CA MET A 9 18.25 4.77 11.23
C MET A 9 17.81 5.86 12.20
N PHE A 10 16.52 6.07 12.31
CA PHE A 10 15.91 6.99 13.27
C PHE A 10 15.25 6.19 14.39
N ILE A 11 15.89 6.15 15.57
CA ILE A 11 15.45 5.35 16.72
C ILE A 11 15.45 6.24 17.96
N ASN A 12 14.31 6.31 18.66
CA ASN A 12 14.16 7.09 19.89
C ASN A 12 14.52 8.58 19.74
N GLY A 13 14.24 9.18 18.58
CA GLY A 13 14.59 10.56 18.28
C GLY A 13 16.09 10.80 18.07
N GLU A 14 16.84 9.77 17.69
CA GLU A 14 18.28 9.82 17.43
C GLU A 14 18.62 9.13 16.10
N TRP A 15 19.64 9.69 15.43
CA TRP A 15 20.16 9.14 14.18
C TRP A 15 21.32 8.19 14.46
N VAL A 16 21.09 6.89 14.28
CA VAL A 16 22.03 5.83 14.68
C VAL A 16 22.46 4.96 13.51
N ASP A 17 23.70 4.48 13.55
CA ASP A 17 24.18 3.41 12.69
C ASP A 17 23.68 2.04 13.19
N SER A 18 23.73 1.00 12.35
CA SER A 18 23.45 -0.36 12.81
C SER A 18 24.49 -0.83 13.83
N GLU A 19 24.03 -1.56 14.85
CA GLU A 19 24.91 -2.22 15.83
C GLU A 19 25.87 -3.21 15.17
N SER A 20 25.45 -3.83 14.07
CA SER A 20 26.31 -4.72 13.28
C SER A 20 27.36 -3.99 12.45
N LYS A 21 27.24 -2.65 12.29
CA LYS A 21 28.01 -1.81 11.38
C LYS A 21 27.85 -2.19 9.90
N LYS A 22 26.95 -3.11 9.59
CA LYS A 22 26.65 -3.48 8.20
C LYS A 22 25.83 -2.41 7.53
N THR A 23 26.09 -2.24 6.25
CA THR A 23 25.38 -1.33 5.35
C THR A 23 25.14 -2.01 4.01
N PHE A 24 24.22 -1.48 3.22
CA PHE A 24 24.03 -1.86 1.83
C PHE A 24 23.75 -0.62 0.98
N GLU A 25 23.95 -0.75 -0.32
CA GLU A 25 23.71 0.31 -1.29
C GLU A 25 22.28 0.24 -1.82
N THR A 26 21.66 1.40 -2.04
CA THR A 26 20.45 1.52 -2.83
C THR A 26 20.80 2.02 -4.22
N LEU A 27 20.14 1.44 -5.25
CA LEU A 27 20.43 1.66 -6.65
C LEU A 27 19.41 2.61 -7.28
N ASN A 28 19.85 3.45 -8.21
CA ASN A 28 18.97 4.21 -9.07
C ASN A 28 18.48 3.31 -10.22
N PRO A 29 17.18 3.03 -10.35
CA PRO A 29 16.64 2.19 -11.43
C PRO A 29 16.87 2.72 -12.84
N GLU A 30 17.11 4.02 -13.00
CA GLU A 30 17.38 4.67 -14.28
C GLU A 30 18.66 4.18 -14.93
N ASN A 31 19.70 3.91 -14.11
CA ASN A 31 21.03 3.59 -14.58
C ASN A 31 21.70 2.41 -13.87
N ASN A 32 21.02 1.81 -12.87
CA ASN A 32 21.53 0.71 -12.05
C ASN A 32 22.83 1.07 -11.30
N GLU A 33 23.01 2.34 -10.95
CA GLU A 33 24.18 2.81 -10.21
C GLU A 33 23.84 3.07 -8.74
N PRO A 34 24.73 2.73 -7.79
CA PRO A 34 24.56 3.10 -6.39
C PRO A 34 24.52 4.63 -6.24
N TRP A 35 23.57 5.14 -5.45
CA TRP A 35 23.47 6.57 -5.16
C TRP A 35 23.48 6.90 -3.66
N ALA A 36 23.12 5.93 -2.81
CA ALA A 36 23.17 6.09 -1.37
C ALA A 36 23.56 4.77 -0.67
N VAL A 37 24.00 4.90 0.57
CA VAL A 37 24.32 3.81 1.49
C VAL A 37 23.41 3.91 2.71
N VAL A 38 22.81 2.79 3.11
CA VAL A 38 21.88 2.71 4.23
C VAL A 38 22.31 1.63 5.21
N PRO A 39 22.00 1.76 6.52
CA PRO A 39 22.33 0.74 7.50
C PRO A 39 21.47 -0.51 7.35
N GLU A 40 22.08 -1.69 7.53
CA GLU A 40 21.37 -2.96 7.65
C GLU A 40 21.04 -3.23 9.11
N ALA A 41 19.77 -3.06 9.49
CA ALA A 41 19.31 -3.26 10.85
C ALA A 41 19.49 -4.71 11.33
N SER A 42 20.11 -4.88 12.47
CA SER A 42 20.25 -6.15 13.17
C SER A 42 19.08 -6.40 14.13
N ALA A 43 18.95 -7.61 14.67
CA ALA A 43 17.97 -7.92 15.71
C ALA A 43 18.11 -7.01 16.96
N LYS A 44 19.31 -6.56 17.27
CA LYS A 44 19.53 -5.61 18.36
C LYS A 44 18.99 -4.21 18.08
N ASP A 45 19.07 -3.77 16.82
CA ASP A 45 18.51 -2.48 16.41
C ASP A 45 16.98 -2.51 16.46
N ILE A 46 16.40 -3.66 16.09
CA ILE A 46 14.95 -3.89 16.19
C ILE A 46 14.50 -3.84 17.66
N ASP A 47 15.18 -4.55 18.55
CA ASP A 47 14.88 -4.55 19.99
C ASP A 47 14.93 -3.12 20.56
N LYS A 48 15.94 -2.32 20.18
CA LYS A 48 16.04 -0.91 20.57
C LYS A 48 14.87 -0.08 20.05
N ALA A 49 14.52 -0.22 18.78
CA ALA A 49 13.42 0.54 18.17
C ALA A 49 12.06 0.19 18.80
N VAL A 50 11.79 -1.09 19.01
CA VAL A 50 10.54 -1.55 19.63
C VAL A 50 10.45 -1.16 21.10
N LYS A 51 11.55 -1.27 21.88
CA LYS A 51 11.59 -0.80 23.26
C LYS A 51 11.43 0.72 23.38
N ALA A 52 11.98 1.49 22.44
CA ALA A 52 11.76 2.93 22.38
C ALA A 52 10.27 3.26 22.12
N ALA A 53 9.64 2.53 21.18
CA ALA A 53 8.22 2.66 20.90
C ALA A 53 7.36 2.28 22.10
N GLN A 54 7.66 1.18 22.78
CA GLN A 54 6.98 0.76 24.01
C GLN A 54 7.09 1.79 25.13
N LYS A 55 8.30 2.31 25.36
CA LYS A 55 8.51 3.36 26.37
C LYS A 55 7.71 4.63 26.07
N ALA A 56 7.63 5.03 24.81
CA ALA A 56 6.81 6.17 24.40
C ALA A 56 5.31 5.88 24.59
N PHE A 57 4.86 4.66 24.31
CA PHE A 57 3.49 4.22 24.52
C PHE A 57 3.09 4.15 26.00
N GLU A 58 3.99 3.77 26.90
CA GLU A 58 3.76 3.79 28.35
C GLU A 58 3.92 5.19 28.95
N GLY A 59 4.49 6.13 28.21
CA GLY A 59 4.78 7.50 28.64
C GLY A 59 3.62 8.49 28.51
N GLU A 60 3.93 9.66 27.98
CA GLU A 60 2.95 10.76 27.83
C GLU A 60 2.14 10.69 26.55
N TRP A 61 2.62 9.99 25.52
CA TRP A 61 1.99 9.98 24.20
C TRP A 61 0.50 9.54 24.22
N PRO A 62 0.11 8.38 24.80
CA PRO A 62 -1.29 7.97 24.82
C PRO A 62 -2.15 8.80 25.78
N LYS A 63 -1.55 9.55 26.70
CA LYS A 63 -2.24 10.46 27.62
C LYS A 63 -2.62 11.79 26.98
N LEU A 64 -2.01 12.14 25.84
CA LEU A 64 -2.35 13.33 25.09
C LEU A 64 -3.81 13.28 24.65
N LEU A 65 -4.50 14.39 24.77
CA LEU A 65 -5.85 14.51 24.23
C LEU A 65 -5.83 14.29 22.69
N PRO A 66 -6.90 13.75 22.12
CA PRO A 66 -6.97 13.54 20.66
C PRO A 66 -6.64 14.78 19.85
N ARG A 67 -7.09 15.97 20.28
CA ARG A 67 -6.77 17.25 19.62
C ARG A 67 -5.28 17.64 19.70
N GLU A 68 -4.55 17.14 20.69
CA GLU A 68 -3.12 17.39 20.82
C GLU A 68 -2.33 16.51 19.86
N ARG A 69 -2.70 15.22 19.76
CA ARG A 69 -2.15 14.33 18.71
C ARG A 69 -2.45 14.87 17.31
N ALA A 70 -3.65 15.40 17.09
CA ALA A 70 -4.03 16.02 15.81
C ALA A 70 -3.13 17.19 15.40
N LYS A 71 -2.54 17.94 16.32
CA LYS A 71 -1.57 19.00 16.01
C LYS A 71 -0.30 18.44 15.36
N PHE A 72 0.22 17.30 15.87
CA PHE A 72 1.38 16.65 15.29
C PHE A 72 1.08 16.12 13.88
N LEU A 73 -0.10 15.54 13.66
CA LEU A 73 -0.48 15.07 12.32
C LEU A 73 -0.53 16.23 11.32
N ARG A 74 -1.17 17.37 11.69
CA ARG A 74 -1.19 18.56 10.81
C ARG A 74 0.23 19.09 10.55
N ALA A 75 1.07 19.13 11.58
CA ALA A 75 2.47 19.54 11.40
C ALA A 75 3.24 18.62 10.45
N ILE A 76 2.97 17.30 10.47
CA ILE A 76 3.53 16.36 9.49
C ILE A 76 3.00 16.69 8.08
N GLY A 77 1.70 16.93 7.93
CA GLY A 77 1.10 17.35 6.65
C GLY A 77 1.74 18.64 6.10
N ASP A 78 1.96 19.62 6.96
CA ASP A 78 2.62 20.88 6.56
C ASP A 78 4.08 20.67 6.14
N GLN A 79 4.82 19.81 6.85
CA GLN A 79 6.19 19.45 6.46
C GLN A 79 6.22 18.74 5.09
N LEU A 80 5.26 17.87 4.79
CA LEU A 80 5.14 17.21 3.50
C LEU A 80 4.92 18.20 2.37
N ARG A 81 3.98 19.14 2.52
CA ARG A 81 3.69 20.19 1.52
C ARG A 81 4.91 21.07 1.25
N GLN A 82 5.57 21.51 2.32
CA GLN A 82 6.74 22.41 2.24
C GLN A 82 7.97 21.75 1.60
N ASN A 83 8.11 20.43 1.73
CA ASN A 83 9.28 19.67 1.26
C ASN A 83 8.95 18.70 0.12
N ALA A 84 7.81 18.87 -0.56
CA ALA A 84 7.32 17.94 -1.59
C ALA A 84 8.29 17.77 -2.77
N GLU A 85 9.02 18.83 -3.14
CA GLU A 85 10.03 18.78 -4.20
C GLU A 85 11.18 17.86 -3.83
N MET A 86 11.83 18.10 -2.71
CA MET A 86 12.94 17.28 -2.21
C MET A 86 12.54 15.83 -1.99
N LEU A 87 11.36 15.58 -1.40
CA LEU A 87 10.85 14.21 -1.19
C LEU A 87 10.55 13.54 -2.53
N GLY A 88 9.97 14.27 -3.49
CA GLY A 88 9.70 13.78 -4.83
C GLY A 88 10.97 13.39 -5.57
N GLU A 89 12.01 14.22 -5.54
CA GLU A 89 13.32 13.91 -6.13
C GLU A 89 13.93 12.63 -5.56
N ILE A 90 13.95 12.50 -4.22
CA ILE A 90 14.52 11.33 -3.56
C ILE A 90 13.72 10.06 -3.88
N GLU A 91 12.38 10.12 -3.83
CA GLU A 91 11.55 8.96 -4.19
C GLU A 91 11.71 8.59 -5.67
N THR A 92 11.89 9.57 -6.55
CA THR A 92 12.15 9.34 -7.99
C THR A 92 13.46 8.60 -8.20
N ILE A 93 14.55 9.06 -7.59
CA ILE A 93 15.87 8.43 -7.71
C ILE A 93 15.85 7.00 -7.14
N ASP A 94 15.13 6.79 -6.05
CA ASP A 94 15.10 5.51 -5.34
C ASP A 94 14.17 4.48 -5.99
N THR A 95 13.12 4.91 -6.72
CA THR A 95 12.08 4.02 -7.26
C THR A 95 11.98 4.00 -8.78
N GLY A 96 12.51 4.99 -9.48
CA GLY A 96 12.34 5.17 -10.93
C GLY A 96 10.99 5.77 -11.35
N LYS A 97 10.12 6.14 -10.40
CA LYS A 97 8.84 6.83 -10.70
C LYS A 97 9.10 8.23 -11.23
N LEU A 98 8.16 8.76 -12.02
CA LEU A 98 8.29 10.09 -12.58
C LEU A 98 8.25 11.17 -11.48
N PHE A 99 9.18 12.12 -11.55
CA PHE A 99 9.27 13.21 -10.57
C PHE A 99 7.96 14.01 -10.45
N ARG A 100 7.28 14.26 -11.56
CA ARG A 100 5.97 14.94 -11.51
C ARG A 100 4.89 14.16 -10.73
N GLU A 101 5.00 12.81 -10.67
CA GLU A 101 4.08 11.96 -9.91
C GLU A 101 4.47 11.94 -8.43
N THR A 102 5.75 11.73 -8.12
CA THR A 102 6.24 11.64 -6.73
C THR A 102 6.09 12.98 -5.99
N LYS A 103 6.39 14.11 -6.65
CA LYS A 103 6.16 15.45 -6.08
C LYS A 103 4.69 15.71 -5.80
N LYS A 104 3.78 15.41 -6.74
CA LYS A 104 2.33 15.55 -6.54
C LYS A 104 1.84 14.61 -5.45
N GLN A 105 2.35 13.38 -5.40
CA GLN A 105 2.01 12.41 -4.39
C GLN A 105 2.44 12.89 -2.98
N ALA A 106 3.62 13.48 -2.82
CA ALA A 106 4.07 14.04 -1.54
C ALA A 106 3.11 15.12 -1.01
N ILE A 107 2.59 16.00 -1.90
CA ILE A 107 1.57 16.98 -1.53
C ILE A 107 0.25 16.28 -1.14
N TYR A 108 -0.19 15.31 -1.94
CA TYR A 108 -1.45 14.60 -1.71
C TYR A 108 -1.45 13.76 -0.42
N ILE A 109 -0.32 13.19 -0.06
CA ILE A 109 -0.13 12.42 1.17
C ILE A 109 -0.46 13.25 2.42
N ALA A 110 -0.21 14.56 2.40
CA ALA A 110 -0.55 15.46 3.50
C ALA A 110 -2.06 15.43 3.85
N GLU A 111 -2.93 15.18 2.86
CA GLU A 111 -4.37 15.06 3.07
C GLU A 111 -4.74 13.85 3.96
N TYR A 112 -3.94 12.78 3.97
CA TYR A 112 -4.13 11.65 4.89
C TYR A 112 -3.89 12.07 6.33
N TYR A 113 -2.84 12.84 6.59
CA TYR A 113 -2.56 13.34 7.94
C TYR A 113 -3.62 14.34 8.40
N ASP A 114 -4.10 15.22 7.53
CA ASP A 114 -5.17 16.16 7.85
C ASP A 114 -6.50 15.44 8.10
N TYR A 115 -6.83 14.44 7.29
CA TYR A 115 -8.03 13.62 7.48
C TYR A 115 -8.05 12.94 8.85
N TYR A 116 -6.97 12.25 9.21
CA TYR A 116 -6.88 11.56 10.51
C TYR A 116 -6.70 12.54 11.68
N ALA A 117 -6.09 13.70 11.48
CA ALA A 117 -6.11 14.78 12.46
C ALA A 117 -7.54 15.26 12.73
N GLY A 118 -8.37 15.34 11.69
CA GLY A 118 -9.80 15.66 11.80
C GLY A 118 -10.62 14.56 12.47
N LEU A 119 -10.22 13.29 12.33
CA LEU A 119 -10.90 12.13 12.92
C LEU A 119 -10.46 11.83 14.36
N ALA A 120 -9.33 12.33 14.81
CA ALA A 120 -8.75 11.94 16.10
C ALA A 120 -9.72 12.08 17.30
N ASP A 121 -10.56 13.11 17.28
CA ASP A 121 -11.54 13.40 18.33
C ASP A 121 -12.99 13.02 17.93
N LYS A 122 -13.18 12.21 16.89
CA LYS A 122 -14.49 11.74 16.40
C LYS A 122 -14.73 10.25 16.63
N VAL A 123 -13.81 9.59 17.33
CA VAL A 123 -13.92 8.15 17.60
C VAL A 123 -14.75 7.95 18.87
N GLU A 124 -15.95 7.47 18.67
CA GLU A 124 -16.96 7.33 19.73
C GLU A 124 -16.95 5.94 20.38
N GLY A 125 -17.49 5.88 21.60
CA GLY A 125 -17.91 4.66 22.27
C GLY A 125 -19.44 4.54 22.28
N THR A 126 -19.95 3.46 22.85
CA THR A 126 -21.38 3.17 22.88
C THR A 126 -21.84 2.85 24.31
N VAL A 127 -22.98 3.40 24.72
CA VAL A 127 -23.72 2.91 25.89
C VAL A 127 -24.52 1.70 25.45
N LEU A 128 -24.27 0.54 26.05
CA LEU A 128 -24.86 -0.74 25.62
C LEU A 128 -26.24 -0.90 26.27
N PRO A 129 -27.28 -1.33 25.53
CA PRO A 129 -28.57 -1.73 26.09
C PRO A 129 -28.45 -3.12 26.70
N ILE A 130 -28.16 -3.18 28.00
CA ILE A 130 -27.98 -4.45 28.71
C ILE A 130 -29.21 -4.84 29.54
N ASP A 131 -29.35 -6.12 29.85
CA ASP A 131 -30.49 -6.75 30.54
C ASP A 131 -30.31 -6.82 32.06
N LYS A 132 -29.42 -6.03 32.63
CA LYS A 132 -29.09 -6.06 34.08
C LYS A 132 -29.60 -4.78 34.74
N PRO A 133 -30.52 -4.87 35.72
CA PRO A 133 -30.96 -3.71 36.52
C PRO A 133 -29.77 -3.18 37.34
N ASN A 134 -29.73 -1.88 37.53
CA ASN A 134 -28.69 -1.21 38.33
C ASN A 134 -27.25 -1.41 37.80
N VAL A 135 -27.11 -1.66 36.50
CA VAL A 135 -25.80 -1.80 35.84
C VAL A 135 -25.80 -1.00 34.54
N GLN A 136 -24.76 -0.28 34.29
CA GLN A 136 -24.46 0.37 33.01
C GLN A 136 -23.22 -0.21 32.39
N ALA A 137 -23.25 -0.48 31.11
CA ALA A 137 -22.05 -0.87 30.34
C ALA A 137 -21.78 0.13 29.22
N ILE A 138 -20.54 0.56 29.13
CA ILE A 138 -20.07 1.43 28.05
C ILE A 138 -18.89 0.79 27.32
N THR A 139 -18.78 1.06 26.02
CA THR A 139 -17.57 0.72 25.28
C THR A 139 -16.76 1.97 25.01
N THR A 140 -15.44 1.82 24.99
CA THR A 140 -14.50 2.84 24.51
C THR A 140 -13.50 2.18 23.56
N ARG A 141 -12.92 2.97 22.65
CA ARG A 141 -11.80 2.52 21.83
C ARG A 141 -10.49 2.94 22.47
N ILE A 142 -9.59 2.01 22.62
CA ILE A 142 -8.24 2.24 23.16
C ILE A 142 -7.19 1.94 22.08
N PRO A 143 -6.01 2.58 22.10
CA PRO A 143 -4.91 2.25 21.20
C PRO A 143 -4.49 0.79 21.39
N ILE A 144 -3.93 0.20 20.32
CA ILE A 144 -3.42 -1.18 20.34
C ILE A 144 -2.10 -1.25 21.12
N GLY A 145 -1.13 -0.37 20.79
CA GLY A 145 0.20 -0.38 21.37
C GLY A 145 1.29 -0.05 20.36
N VAL A 146 2.33 -0.88 20.29
CA VAL A 146 3.42 -0.75 19.32
C VAL A 146 3.01 -1.40 18.01
N ILE A 147 3.01 -0.63 16.93
CA ILE A 147 2.69 -1.07 15.57
C ILE A 147 3.97 -1.25 14.77
N ALA A 148 4.17 -2.43 14.20
CA ALA A 148 5.18 -2.67 13.16
C ALA A 148 4.58 -2.35 11.79
N ALA A 149 5.00 -1.28 11.15
CA ALA A 149 4.59 -0.88 9.81
C ALA A 149 5.65 -1.30 8.79
N ILE A 150 5.35 -2.30 7.94
CA ILE A 150 6.29 -2.82 6.95
C ILE A 150 5.86 -2.34 5.57
N ILE A 151 6.73 -1.53 4.95
CA ILE A 151 6.44 -0.74 3.77
C ILE A 151 7.18 -1.31 2.55
N PRO A 152 6.49 -1.54 1.41
CA PRO A 152 7.13 -1.99 0.17
C PRO A 152 7.82 -0.84 -0.57
N TRP A 153 8.46 -1.15 -1.69
CA TRP A 153 9.29 -0.25 -2.46
C TRP A 153 8.55 0.65 -3.47
N ASN A 154 7.32 0.36 -3.83
CA ASN A 154 6.65 1.00 -4.98
C ASN A 154 6.01 2.36 -4.70
N SER A 155 5.65 2.69 -3.47
CA SER A 155 5.05 3.97 -3.05
C SER A 155 5.23 4.19 -1.55
N GLN A 156 6.47 4.34 -1.12
CA GLN A 156 6.83 4.30 0.29
C GLN A 156 6.18 5.39 1.13
N MET A 157 6.22 6.63 0.66
CA MET A 157 5.60 7.75 1.37
C MET A 157 4.09 7.56 1.51
N PHE A 158 3.42 7.16 0.43
CA PHE A 158 1.97 6.95 0.44
C PHE A 158 1.56 5.80 1.38
N LEU A 159 2.21 4.63 1.24
CA LEU A 159 1.89 3.46 2.05
C LEU A 159 2.34 3.60 3.52
N THR A 160 3.28 4.50 3.79
CA THR A 160 3.57 4.92 5.17
C THR A 160 2.42 5.75 5.73
N ALA A 161 1.90 6.71 4.98
CA ALA A 161 0.84 7.59 5.45
C ALA A 161 -0.45 6.83 5.78
N THR A 162 -0.83 5.83 4.96
CA THR A 162 -2.02 5.00 5.20
C THR A 162 -1.96 4.20 6.50
N LYS A 163 -0.75 3.94 7.02
CA LYS A 163 -0.51 3.23 8.29
C LYS A 163 -0.21 4.18 9.44
N LEU A 164 0.70 5.12 9.22
CA LEU A 164 1.20 6.01 10.27
C LEU A 164 0.13 7.01 10.73
N ALA A 165 -0.61 7.62 9.80
CA ALA A 165 -1.57 8.65 10.17
C ALA A 165 -2.71 8.11 11.08
N PRO A 166 -3.42 7.00 10.75
CA PRO A 166 -4.40 6.44 11.68
C PRO A 166 -3.77 5.91 12.98
N ALA A 167 -2.59 5.29 12.91
CA ALA A 167 -1.90 4.81 14.11
C ALA A 167 -1.63 5.93 15.11
N LEU A 168 -1.06 7.05 14.66
CA LEU A 168 -0.76 8.21 15.50
C LEU A 168 -2.04 8.91 15.99
N ALA A 169 -3.05 9.06 15.14
CA ALA A 169 -4.34 9.66 15.53
C ALA A 169 -4.96 8.92 16.72
N MET A 170 -4.85 7.58 16.71
CA MET A 170 -5.40 6.71 17.77
C MET A 170 -4.48 6.55 18.98
N GLY A 171 -3.29 7.14 18.99
CA GLY A 171 -2.38 7.12 20.13
C GLY A 171 -1.42 5.93 20.18
N ASN A 172 -1.27 5.18 19.09
CA ASN A 172 -0.28 4.13 18.95
C ASN A 172 1.13 4.71 18.73
N THR A 173 2.15 3.90 18.93
CA THR A 173 3.52 4.17 18.52
C THR A 173 3.94 3.25 17.40
N VAL A 174 4.89 3.67 16.55
CA VAL A 174 5.16 2.97 15.29
C VAL A 174 6.65 2.74 15.07
N VAL A 175 6.98 1.51 14.67
CA VAL A 175 8.28 1.16 14.08
C VAL A 175 8.06 0.88 12.60
N ILE A 176 8.58 1.76 11.74
CA ILE A 176 8.48 1.68 10.29
C ILE A 176 9.69 0.93 9.77
N LYS A 177 9.47 -0.23 9.12
CA LYS A 177 10.50 -0.89 8.33
C LYS A 177 10.36 -0.46 6.86
N SER A 178 11.31 0.34 6.40
CA SER A 178 11.45 0.67 4.99
C SER A 178 11.87 -0.55 4.17
N SER A 179 11.49 -0.59 2.89
CA SER A 179 12.01 -1.60 1.97
C SER A 179 13.50 -1.44 1.75
N GLU A 180 14.20 -2.54 1.58
CA GLU A 180 15.61 -2.55 1.18
C GLU A 180 15.83 -2.09 -0.26
N LEU A 181 14.80 -2.17 -1.11
CA LEU A 181 14.92 -1.84 -2.54
C LEU A 181 14.81 -0.32 -2.82
N ALA A 182 14.18 0.44 -1.94
CA ALA A 182 14.06 1.89 -2.08
C ALA A 182 13.87 2.53 -0.69
N PRO A 183 14.89 2.56 0.18
CA PRO A 183 14.76 2.92 1.59
C PRO A 183 14.83 4.42 1.88
N ALA A 184 15.41 5.21 1.00
CA ALA A 184 15.98 6.50 1.34
C ALA A 184 14.95 7.58 1.65
N VAL A 185 13.82 7.62 0.93
CA VAL A 185 12.81 8.65 1.12
C VAL A 185 12.21 8.63 2.53
N LEU A 186 12.10 7.46 3.17
CA LEU A 186 11.57 7.36 4.53
C LEU A 186 12.53 7.92 5.59
N PHE A 187 13.84 7.91 5.36
CA PHE A 187 14.79 8.61 6.23
C PHE A 187 14.71 10.13 6.07
N GLU A 188 14.51 10.64 4.85
CA GLU A 188 14.25 12.07 4.67
C GLU A 188 12.91 12.47 5.31
N PHE A 189 11.89 11.65 5.20
CA PHE A 189 10.62 11.88 5.89
C PHE A 189 10.78 11.85 7.42
N ALA A 190 11.59 10.95 7.97
CA ALA A 190 11.86 10.92 9.41
C ALA A 190 12.50 12.22 9.93
N LYS A 191 13.36 12.89 9.13
CA LYS A 191 13.90 14.22 9.46
C LYS A 191 12.80 15.28 9.53
N LEU A 192 11.77 15.16 8.72
CA LEU A 192 10.62 16.07 8.76
C LEU A 192 9.71 15.78 9.94
N ILE A 193 9.51 14.51 10.30
CA ILE A 193 8.79 14.11 11.51
C ILE A 193 9.48 14.64 12.74
N GLU A 194 10.81 14.53 12.85
CA GLU A 194 11.60 15.08 13.95
C GLU A 194 11.35 16.58 14.14
N LYS A 195 11.27 17.36 13.04
CA LYS A 195 10.99 18.80 13.08
C LYS A 195 9.61 19.16 13.64
N THR A 196 8.66 18.23 13.66
CA THR A 196 7.33 18.49 14.25
C THR A 196 7.33 18.52 15.77
N GLY A 197 8.42 18.08 16.39
CA GLY A 197 8.52 17.98 17.84
C GLY A 197 7.72 16.82 18.44
N ILE A 198 7.32 15.83 17.64
CA ILE A 198 6.67 14.61 18.14
C ILE A 198 7.56 13.93 19.19
N PRO A 199 7.01 13.41 20.31
CA PRO A 199 7.83 12.84 21.38
C PRO A 199 8.74 11.71 20.89
N LYS A 200 9.95 11.64 21.47
CA LYS A 200 10.94 10.60 21.14
C LYS A 200 10.34 9.20 21.29
N GLY A 201 10.65 8.30 20.37
CA GLY A 201 10.18 6.93 20.37
C GLY A 201 8.78 6.70 19.79
N VAL A 202 7.95 7.73 19.61
CA VAL A 202 6.61 7.60 19.00
C VAL A 202 6.69 7.09 17.56
N VAL A 203 7.66 7.57 16.79
CA VAL A 203 7.98 7.10 15.45
C VAL A 203 9.44 6.70 15.38
N ASN A 204 9.69 5.49 14.87
CA ASN A 204 11.03 4.96 14.62
C ASN A 204 11.10 4.46 13.18
N VAL A 205 12.22 4.70 12.48
CA VAL A 205 12.41 4.29 11.09
C VAL A 205 13.69 3.49 10.95
N ILE A 206 13.54 2.26 10.46
CA ILE A 206 14.62 1.30 10.25
C ILE A 206 14.57 0.74 8.84
N THR A 207 15.65 0.13 8.38
CA THR A 207 15.68 -0.64 7.13
C THR A 207 16.59 -1.86 7.26
N GLY A 208 16.36 -2.84 6.42
CA GLY A 208 17.09 -4.11 6.39
C GLY A 208 16.29 -5.16 5.64
N PHE A 209 16.87 -6.34 5.51
CA PHE A 209 16.26 -7.45 4.78
C PHE A 209 15.16 -8.16 5.58
N GLY A 210 14.47 -9.11 4.93
CA GLY A 210 13.42 -9.90 5.58
C GLY A 210 13.93 -10.67 6.80
N ASP A 211 15.12 -11.24 6.73
CA ASP A 211 15.86 -11.86 7.84
C ASP A 211 17.23 -11.17 7.96
N PRO A 212 17.69 -10.70 9.13
CA PRO A 212 17.02 -10.81 10.43
C PRO A 212 16.00 -9.68 10.73
N CYS A 213 16.04 -8.55 9.99
CA CYS A 213 15.31 -7.32 10.36
C CYS A 213 13.78 -7.54 10.42
N GLY A 214 13.15 -7.98 9.33
CA GLY A 214 11.70 -8.20 9.26
C GLY A 214 11.24 -9.27 10.24
N LYS A 215 11.96 -10.40 10.31
CA LYS A 215 11.63 -11.49 11.23
C LYS A 215 11.67 -11.04 12.69
N SER A 216 12.77 -10.41 13.12
CA SER A 216 12.91 -9.92 14.49
C SER A 216 11.83 -8.91 14.87
N LEU A 217 11.37 -8.08 13.89
CA LEU A 217 10.31 -7.12 14.13
C LEU A 217 8.95 -7.81 14.30
N THR A 218 8.64 -8.79 13.46
CA THR A 218 7.33 -9.46 13.46
C THR A 218 7.15 -10.52 14.55
N THR A 219 8.25 -11.00 15.15
CA THR A 219 8.24 -11.94 16.29
C THR A 219 8.50 -11.27 17.65
N HIS A 220 8.67 -9.94 17.67
CA HIS A 220 9.03 -9.23 18.90
C HIS A 220 7.85 -9.16 19.87
N ASN A 221 8.05 -9.59 21.14
CA ASN A 221 7.00 -9.73 22.16
C ASN A 221 6.24 -8.43 22.50
N LEU A 222 6.83 -7.27 22.25
CA LEU A 222 6.21 -5.97 22.50
C LEU A 222 5.50 -5.38 21.25
N VAL A 223 5.53 -6.09 20.11
CA VAL A 223 4.77 -5.70 18.92
C VAL A 223 3.37 -6.26 19.03
N GLU A 224 2.39 -5.39 19.11
CA GLU A 224 0.98 -5.73 19.27
C GLU A 224 0.25 -5.88 17.93
N LYS A 225 0.75 -5.23 16.89
CA LYS A 225 0.19 -5.32 15.52
C LYS A 225 1.27 -5.18 14.46
N VAL A 226 1.11 -5.97 13.39
CA VAL A 226 1.87 -5.84 12.15
C VAL A 226 0.94 -5.32 11.05
N ALA A 227 1.22 -4.14 10.52
CA ALA A 227 0.56 -3.58 9.34
C ALA A 227 1.50 -3.74 8.14
N PHE A 228 1.17 -4.65 7.24
CA PHE A 228 2.02 -5.05 6.12
C PHE A 228 1.39 -4.72 4.77
N THR A 229 2.19 -4.15 3.88
CA THR A 229 1.89 -4.08 2.44
C THR A 229 3.01 -4.76 1.67
N GLY A 230 2.67 -5.67 0.76
CA GLY A 230 3.67 -6.39 -0.05
C GLY A 230 3.13 -7.63 -0.75
N GLY A 231 3.99 -8.59 -1.04
CA GLY A 231 3.61 -9.83 -1.73
C GLY A 231 2.99 -10.87 -0.80
N PRO A 232 2.08 -11.74 -1.32
CA PRO A 232 1.40 -12.75 -0.50
C PRO A 232 2.34 -13.80 0.10
N GLU A 233 3.48 -14.07 -0.53
CA GLU A 233 4.47 -14.99 -0.01
C GLU A 233 5.09 -14.47 1.31
N THR A 234 5.50 -13.20 1.34
CA THR A 234 5.98 -12.55 2.56
C THR A 234 4.88 -12.46 3.62
N ALA A 235 3.64 -12.19 3.22
CA ALA A 235 2.49 -12.15 4.13
C ALA A 235 2.30 -13.47 4.87
N ARG A 236 2.44 -14.61 4.18
CA ARG A 236 2.37 -15.94 4.82
C ARG A 236 3.47 -16.14 5.86
N HIS A 237 4.68 -15.60 5.65
CA HIS A 237 5.73 -15.61 6.67
C HIS A 237 5.37 -14.73 7.87
N ILE A 238 4.81 -13.54 7.63
CA ILE A 238 4.37 -12.62 8.70
C ILE A 238 3.28 -13.27 9.56
N ILE A 239 2.27 -13.91 8.94
CA ILE A 239 1.22 -14.63 9.67
C ILE A 239 1.82 -15.74 10.56
N ARG A 240 2.78 -16.52 10.06
CA ARG A 240 3.46 -17.54 10.85
C ARG A 240 4.23 -16.92 12.02
N ASN A 241 4.95 -15.83 11.78
CA ASN A 241 5.72 -15.15 12.80
C ASN A 241 4.81 -14.54 13.89
N SER A 242 3.66 -13.97 13.51
CA SER A 242 2.70 -13.37 14.45
C SER A 242 2.08 -14.39 15.42
N ALA A 243 2.15 -15.67 15.10
CA ALA A 243 1.71 -16.72 16.00
C ALA A 243 2.63 -16.86 17.25
N GLU A 244 3.88 -16.41 17.18
CA GLU A 244 4.83 -16.48 18.29
C GLU A 244 4.51 -15.47 19.40
N ASN A 245 3.98 -14.29 19.05
CA ASN A 245 3.68 -13.18 19.97
C ASN A 245 2.19 -12.80 20.00
N LEU A 246 1.34 -13.50 19.24
CA LEU A 246 -0.10 -13.23 19.10
C LEU A 246 -0.44 -11.81 18.62
N SER A 247 0.46 -11.18 17.86
CA SER A 247 0.23 -9.86 17.30
C SER A 247 -0.89 -9.89 16.25
N GLU A 248 -1.72 -8.86 16.24
CA GLU A 248 -2.71 -8.65 15.19
C GLU A 248 -2.01 -8.38 13.85
N VAL A 249 -2.61 -8.79 12.73
CA VAL A 249 -2.05 -8.58 11.40
C VAL A 249 -3.09 -7.93 10.50
N SER A 250 -2.71 -6.87 9.77
CA SER A 250 -3.46 -6.35 8.63
C SER A 250 -2.57 -6.44 7.39
N LEU A 251 -3.17 -6.90 6.29
CA LEU A 251 -2.45 -7.25 5.06
C LEU A 251 -3.06 -6.54 3.87
N GLU A 252 -2.26 -5.72 3.20
CA GLU A 252 -2.57 -5.14 1.90
C GLU A 252 -1.62 -5.76 0.87
N LEU A 253 -2.16 -6.67 0.05
CA LEU A 253 -1.35 -7.50 -0.82
C LEU A 253 -1.61 -7.17 -2.29
N GLY A 254 -0.98 -7.94 -3.16
CA GLY A 254 -1.09 -7.79 -4.59
C GLY A 254 -2.49 -8.02 -5.15
N GLY A 255 -2.61 -7.82 -6.44
CA GLY A 255 -3.83 -7.99 -7.19
C GLY A 255 -3.59 -8.38 -8.64
N LYS A 256 -4.56 -9.05 -9.24
CA LYS A 256 -4.66 -9.27 -10.69
C LYS A 256 -5.98 -8.70 -11.18
N SER A 257 -6.09 -7.38 -11.06
CA SER A 257 -7.37 -6.66 -11.13
C SER A 257 -7.98 -6.72 -12.53
N PRO A 258 -9.24 -7.18 -12.65
CA PRO A 258 -9.94 -7.26 -13.91
C PRO A 258 -10.61 -5.93 -14.27
N VAL A 259 -10.66 -5.61 -15.57
CA VAL A 259 -11.41 -4.48 -16.13
C VAL A 259 -12.27 -4.98 -17.27
N ALA A 260 -13.59 -4.75 -17.23
CA ALA A 260 -14.51 -5.08 -18.30
C ALA A 260 -14.96 -3.83 -19.05
N VAL A 261 -14.97 -3.90 -20.38
CA VAL A 261 -15.50 -2.85 -21.25
C VAL A 261 -16.64 -3.42 -22.10
N PHE A 262 -17.85 -2.94 -21.85
CA PHE A 262 -19.03 -3.29 -22.63
C PHE A 262 -19.12 -2.48 -23.92
N ASN A 263 -19.88 -2.97 -24.89
CA ASN A 263 -20.03 -2.36 -26.22
C ASN A 263 -20.69 -0.97 -26.21
N ASP A 264 -21.40 -0.65 -25.12
CA ASP A 264 -22.04 0.66 -24.91
C ASP A 264 -21.16 1.65 -24.12
N ALA A 265 -19.92 1.29 -23.78
CA ALA A 265 -19.02 2.15 -23.03
C ALA A 265 -18.55 3.35 -23.87
N GLU A 266 -18.34 4.49 -23.22
CA GLU A 266 -17.61 5.59 -23.85
C GLU A 266 -16.15 5.18 -24.02
N GLN A 267 -15.73 4.98 -25.27
CA GLN A 267 -14.46 4.31 -25.61
C GLN A 267 -13.22 5.11 -25.23
N GLU A 268 -13.24 6.44 -25.40
CA GLU A 268 -12.09 7.28 -25.09
C GLU A 268 -11.82 7.32 -23.58
N ASN A 269 -12.87 7.47 -22.78
CA ASN A 269 -12.78 7.39 -21.31
C ASN A 269 -12.25 6.02 -20.85
N ALA A 270 -12.73 4.93 -21.48
CA ALA A 270 -12.25 3.59 -21.15
C ALA A 270 -10.77 3.41 -21.52
N ILE A 271 -10.33 3.85 -22.70
CA ILE A 271 -8.92 3.79 -23.13
C ILE A 271 -8.03 4.60 -22.19
N ASN A 272 -8.44 5.82 -21.81
CA ASN A 272 -7.70 6.67 -20.90
C ASN A 272 -7.59 6.04 -19.50
N GLY A 273 -8.70 5.51 -18.96
CA GLY A 273 -8.72 4.85 -17.66
C GLY A 273 -7.89 3.56 -17.62
N ILE A 274 -7.96 2.73 -18.68
CA ILE A 274 -7.14 1.51 -18.81
C ILE A 274 -5.66 1.89 -18.94
N THR A 275 -5.32 2.85 -19.80
CA THR A 275 -3.94 3.32 -19.97
C THR A 275 -3.35 3.82 -18.66
N ALA A 276 -4.05 4.66 -17.92
CA ALA A 276 -3.63 5.13 -16.61
C ALA A 276 -3.58 3.99 -15.59
N GLY A 277 -4.52 3.05 -15.66
CA GLY A 277 -4.67 1.92 -14.75
C GLY A 277 -3.52 0.94 -14.78
N ILE A 278 -2.98 0.64 -15.98
CA ILE A 278 -1.91 -0.37 -16.12
C ILE A 278 -0.53 0.24 -16.42
N PHE A 279 -0.43 1.36 -17.15
CA PHE A 279 0.87 1.89 -17.54
C PHE A 279 1.39 3.00 -16.60
N GLY A 280 0.51 3.66 -15.84
CA GLY A 280 0.93 4.62 -14.81
C GLY A 280 1.83 3.99 -13.76
N ALA A 281 2.88 4.69 -13.33
CA ALA A 281 3.96 4.20 -12.47
C ALA A 281 4.60 2.90 -12.99
N SER A 282 4.72 2.75 -14.31
CA SER A 282 5.27 1.56 -15.00
C SER A 282 4.56 0.25 -14.59
N GLY A 283 3.26 0.30 -14.30
CA GLY A 283 2.44 -0.84 -13.87
C GLY A 283 2.71 -1.35 -12.47
N GLN A 284 3.55 -0.69 -11.69
CA GLN A 284 3.98 -1.11 -10.35
C GLN A 284 2.99 -0.67 -9.26
N SER A 285 1.74 -1.07 -9.42
CA SER A 285 0.63 -0.74 -8.52
C SER A 285 -0.19 -1.98 -8.19
N CYS A 286 -0.51 -2.17 -6.92
CA CYS A 286 -1.36 -3.27 -6.46
C CYS A 286 -2.77 -3.26 -7.08
N ILE A 287 -3.28 -2.07 -7.43
CA ILE A 287 -4.57 -1.90 -8.13
C ILE A 287 -4.42 -1.78 -9.65
N ALA A 288 -3.28 -2.16 -10.24
CA ALA A 288 -3.11 -2.14 -11.70
C ALA A 288 -4.17 -2.99 -12.39
N GLY A 289 -4.92 -2.41 -13.34
CA GLY A 289 -5.93 -3.11 -14.13
C GLY A 289 -5.29 -3.99 -15.20
N SER A 290 -4.71 -5.12 -14.80
CA SER A 290 -3.81 -5.93 -15.61
C SER A 290 -4.48 -7.04 -16.41
N ARG A 291 -5.81 -7.29 -16.19
CA ARG A 291 -6.62 -8.18 -16.99
C ARG A 291 -7.77 -7.38 -17.63
N LEU A 292 -7.74 -7.22 -18.95
CA LEU A 292 -8.77 -6.51 -19.70
C LEU A 292 -9.69 -7.49 -20.40
N TYR A 293 -10.99 -7.30 -20.22
CA TYR A 293 -12.04 -8.02 -20.90
C TYR A 293 -12.81 -7.07 -21.81
N LEU A 294 -12.81 -7.35 -23.11
CA LEU A 294 -13.51 -6.55 -24.11
C LEU A 294 -14.69 -7.33 -24.66
N GLN A 295 -15.88 -6.70 -24.70
CA GLN A 295 -17.03 -7.31 -25.31
C GLN A 295 -16.79 -7.51 -26.81
N LYS A 296 -17.23 -8.64 -27.34
CA LYS A 296 -16.91 -9.16 -28.69
C LYS A 296 -17.11 -8.14 -29.80
N GLU A 297 -18.19 -7.37 -29.74
CA GLU A 297 -18.56 -6.41 -30.79
C GLU A 297 -17.56 -5.27 -30.94
N ILE A 298 -16.84 -4.92 -29.88
CA ILE A 298 -15.87 -3.80 -29.88
C ILE A 298 -14.42 -4.29 -29.86
N TYR A 299 -14.19 -5.59 -29.76
CA TYR A 299 -12.88 -6.14 -29.40
C TYR A 299 -11.76 -5.69 -30.33
N ASP A 300 -11.89 -5.92 -31.63
CA ASP A 300 -10.80 -5.69 -32.58
C ASP A 300 -10.49 -4.18 -32.72
N GLU A 301 -11.53 -3.35 -32.83
CA GLU A 301 -11.41 -1.90 -32.95
C GLU A 301 -10.81 -1.28 -31.68
N PHE A 302 -11.33 -1.68 -30.52
CA PHE A 302 -10.89 -1.17 -29.24
C PHE A 302 -9.43 -1.55 -28.95
N LEU A 303 -9.08 -2.82 -29.19
CA LEU A 303 -7.72 -3.33 -28.98
C LEU A 303 -6.71 -2.63 -29.90
N ASP A 304 -7.06 -2.33 -31.14
CA ASP A 304 -6.23 -1.56 -32.06
C ASP A 304 -5.99 -0.13 -31.57
N LYS A 305 -7.06 0.57 -31.17
CA LYS A 305 -6.97 1.92 -30.57
C LYS A 305 -6.10 1.95 -29.33
N LEU A 306 -6.31 1.01 -28.41
CA LEU A 306 -5.56 0.89 -27.16
C LEU A 306 -4.07 0.59 -27.42
N SER A 307 -3.77 -0.34 -28.35
CA SER A 307 -2.40 -0.68 -28.72
C SER A 307 -1.66 0.50 -29.36
N LYS A 308 -2.34 1.27 -30.22
CA LYS A 308 -1.80 2.51 -30.80
C LYS A 308 -1.55 3.58 -29.75
N ARG A 309 -2.43 3.71 -28.71
CA ARG A 309 -2.21 4.65 -27.61
C ARG A 309 -1.03 4.20 -26.73
N ALA A 310 -0.94 2.93 -26.40
CA ALA A 310 0.12 2.36 -25.60
C ALA A 310 1.51 2.53 -26.26
N SER A 311 1.61 2.26 -27.57
CA SER A 311 2.86 2.40 -28.33
C SER A 311 3.38 3.84 -28.44
N LYS A 312 2.53 4.85 -28.17
CA LYS A 312 2.91 6.26 -28.20
C LYS A 312 3.38 6.79 -26.85
N ILE A 313 3.35 5.97 -25.77
CA ILE A 313 3.81 6.38 -24.45
C ILE A 313 5.32 6.63 -24.51
N LYS A 314 5.73 7.86 -24.16
CA LYS A 314 7.13 8.28 -24.15
C LYS A 314 7.86 7.68 -22.97
N ILE A 315 8.80 6.78 -23.23
CA ILE A 315 9.69 6.19 -22.23
C ILE A 315 10.94 7.06 -22.13
N GLY A 316 11.39 7.36 -20.93
CA GLY A 316 12.56 8.23 -20.74
C GLY A 316 13.02 8.35 -19.29
N ALA A 317 13.94 9.29 -19.06
CA ALA A 317 14.46 9.62 -17.74
C ALA A 317 13.33 10.08 -16.81
N PRO A 318 13.28 9.58 -15.55
CA PRO A 318 12.19 9.91 -14.63
C PRO A 318 12.09 11.41 -14.26
N MET A 319 13.21 12.12 -14.34
CA MET A 319 13.28 13.56 -14.07
C MET A 319 12.86 14.45 -15.25
N ASP A 320 12.82 13.90 -16.47
CA ASP A 320 12.41 14.65 -17.66
C ASP A 320 10.88 14.87 -17.65
N PRO A 321 10.39 16.13 -17.72
CA PRO A 321 8.96 16.45 -17.72
C PRO A 321 8.19 15.89 -18.93
N GLU A 322 8.87 15.58 -20.04
CA GLU A 322 8.27 15.01 -21.25
C GLU A 322 8.09 13.47 -21.16
N THR A 323 8.74 12.82 -20.20
CA THR A 323 8.62 11.37 -20.00
C THR A 323 7.24 11.02 -19.49
N GLU A 324 6.58 10.03 -20.10
CA GLU A 324 5.28 9.51 -19.67
C GLU A 324 5.39 8.21 -18.87
N MET A 325 6.48 7.45 -19.04
CA MET A 325 6.74 6.23 -18.27
C MET A 325 8.25 6.06 -18.01
N GLY A 326 8.61 5.86 -16.75
CA GLY A 326 9.98 5.61 -16.29
C GLY A 326 10.34 4.12 -16.26
N PRO A 327 11.51 3.76 -15.66
CA PRO A 327 11.93 2.36 -15.51
C PRO A 327 11.08 1.61 -14.48
N LEU A 328 11.26 0.29 -14.45
CA LEU A 328 10.91 -0.57 -13.31
C LEU A 328 11.86 -0.29 -12.15
N SER A 329 11.42 -0.51 -10.91
CA SER A 329 12.22 -0.18 -9.73
C SER A 329 13.41 -1.10 -9.49
N ASN A 330 13.37 -2.34 -9.97
CA ASN A 330 14.46 -3.29 -9.70
C ASN A 330 14.60 -4.37 -10.79
N PHE A 331 15.79 -4.93 -10.86
CA PHE A 331 16.14 -5.93 -11.87
C PHE A 331 15.35 -7.24 -11.75
N LYS A 332 15.09 -7.70 -10.52
CA LYS A 332 14.32 -8.93 -10.28
C LYS A 332 12.92 -8.83 -10.89
N GLN A 333 12.30 -7.66 -10.81
CA GLN A 333 10.98 -7.43 -11.38
C GLN A 333 11.01 -7.51 -12.91
N LEU A 334 12.06 -6.97 -13.52
CA LEU A 334 12.28 -7.06 -14.97
C LEU A 334 12.39 -8.52 -15.43
N GLU A 335 13.18 -9.36 -14.73
CA GLU A 335 13.33 -10.79 -15.04
C GLU A 335 12.00 -11.55 -14.91
N VAL A 336 11.20 -11.25 -13.89
CA VAL A 336 9.86 -11.85 -13.70
C VAL A 336 8.96 -11.54 -14.88
N ILE A 337 8.97 -10.30 -15.36
CA ILE A 337 8.16 -9.87 -16.51
C ILE A 337 8.57 -10.61 -17.77
N GLU A 338 9.87 -10.60 -18.09
CA GLU A 338 10.41 -11.25 -19.30
C GLU A 338 10.09 -12.75 -19.32
N LYS A 339 10.30 -13.42 -18.18
CA LYS A 339 9.98 -14.85 -18.07
C LYS A 339 8.51 -15.13 -18.33
N ASN A 340 7.59 -14.41 -17.68
CA ASN A 340 6.16 -14.65 -17.84
C ASN A 340 5.67 -14.34 -19.27
N ILE A 341 6.20 -13.31 -19.91
CA ILE A 341 5.89 -13.02 -21.32
C ILE A 341 6.34 -14.17 -22.22
N LYS A 342 7.61 -14.60 -22.08
CA LYS A 342 8.15 -15.73 -22.85
C LYS A 342 7.31 -16.99 -22.67
N ASP A 343 6.99 -17.34 -21.44
CA ASP A 343 6.18 -18.52 -21.13
C ASP A 343 4.76 -18.41 -21.71
N THR A 344 4.19 -17.21 -21.72
CA THR A 344 2.87 -16.94 -22.32
C THR A 344 2.88 -17.10 -23.84
N ILE A 345 3.89 -16.57 -24.52
CA ILE A 345 4.04 -16.70 -25.98
C ILE A 345 4.19 -18.16 -26.38
N ASN A 346 5.00 -18.92 -25.63
CA ASN A 346 5.16 -20.35 -25.85
C ASN A 346 3.85 -21.15 -25.68
N GLN A 347 2.88 -20.62 -24.95
CA GLN A 347 1.58 -21.22 -24.71
C GLN A 347 0.46 -20.62 -25.61
N GLY A 348 0.82 -19.82 -26.62
CA GLY A 348 -0.13 -19.32 -27.63
C GLY A 348 -0.59 -17.87 -27.43
N GLY A 349 -0.11 -17.15 -26.44
CA GLY A 349 -0.37 -15.70 -26.30
C GLY A 349 0.21 -14.91 -27.48
N LYS A 350 -0.46 -13.80 -27.85
CA LYS A 350 -0.06 -12.99 -29.02
C LYS A 350 0.23 -11.56 -28.61
N ILE A 351 1.47 -11.10 -28.83
CA ILE A 351 1.88 -9.72 -28.56
C ILE A 351 1.18 -8.78 -29.55
N LYS A 352 0.54 -7.73 -29.04
CA LYS A 352 -0.04 -6.62 -29.82
C LYS A 352 0.85 -5.39 -29.84
N CYS A 353 1.56 -5.12 -28.75
CA CYS A 353 2.64 -4.10 -28.68
C CYS A 353 3.61 -4.44 -27.55
N GLY A 354 4.81 -3.88 -27.58
CA GLY A 354 5.85 -4.11 -26.58
C GLY A 354 6.43 -5.53 -26.61
N GLY A 355 6.64 -6.11 -25.43
CA GLY A 355 7.05 -7.50 -25.24
C GLY A 355 8.54 -7.75 -25.05
N GLU A 356 9.40 -6.77 -25.35
CA GLU A 356 10.86 -6.85 -25.21
C GLU A 356 11.40 -5.62 -24.49
N ARG A 357 12.59 -5.71 -23.90
CA ARG A 357 13.23 -4.58 -23.22
C ARG A 357 13.32 -3.35 -24.11
N HIS A 358 13.11 -2.20 -23.54
CA HIS A 358 13.22 -0.94 -24.27
C HIS A 358 14.69 -0.50 -24.37
N SER A 359 15.10 -0.01 -25.55
CA SER A 359 16.48 0.37 -25.86
C SER A 359 16.88 1.76 -25.34
N PHE A 360 16.05 2.46 -24.58
CA PHE A 360 16.34 3.80 -24.06
C PHE A 360 17.64 3.82 -23.23
N SER A 361 17.87 2.80 -22.39
CA SER A 361 19.09 2.65 -21.61
C SER A 361 19.47 1.18 -21.49
N ASN A 362 20.72 0.87 -21.79
CA ASN A 362 21.26 -0.49 -21.62
C ASN A 362 21.56 -0.84 -20.15
N LYS A 363 21.54 0.15 -19.25
CA LYS A 363 21.82 -0.03 -17.81
C LYS A 363 20.56 0.01 -16.95
N GLY A 364 19.60 0.84 -17.32
CA GLY A 364 18.35 1.00 -16.56
C GLY A 364 17.33 -0.12 -16.84
N TYR A 365 16.31 -0.22 -15.97
CA TYR A 365 15.32 -1.29 -16.01
C TYR A 365 14.08 -0.92 -16.83
N TYR A 366 14.27 -0.47 -18.07
CA TYR A 366 13.20 0.01 -18.93
C TYR A 366 12.47 -1.13 -19.65
N PHE A 367 11.15 -1.13 -19.50
CA PHE A 367 10.26 -2.08 -20.18
C PHE A 367 9.07 -1.34 -20.79
N PRO A 368 8.72 -1.57 -22.08
CA PRO A 368 7.68 -0.82 -22.74
C PRO A 368 6.27 -1.26 -22.31
N PRO A 369 5.26 -0.41 -22.51
CA PRO A 369 3.87 -0.82 -22.45
C PRO A 369 3.66 -2.06 -23.31
N THR A 370 3.17 -3.12 -22.70
CA THR A 370 3.02 -4.42 -23.36
C THR A 370 1.59 -4.88 -23.26
N ILE A 371 1.00 -5.25 -24.42
CA ILE A 371 -0.34 -5.78 -24.52
C ILE A 371 -0.27 -7.15 -25.16
N ILE A 372 -0.86 -8.16 -24.50
CA ILE A 372 -0.87 -9.55 -24.94
C ILE A 372 -2.30 -10.05 -25.00
N GLU A 373 -2.70 -10.49 -26.19
CA GLU A 373 -3.97 -11.19 -26.42
C GLU A 373 -3.87 -12.62 -25.89
N CYS A 374 -4.83 -13.00 -25.06
CA CYS A 374 -4.89 -14.28 -24.37
C CYS A 374 -6.21 -14.99 -24.70
N ASP A 375 -6.14 -16.24 -25.11
CA ASP A 375 -7.35 -17.03 -25.41
C ASP A 375 -7.99 -17.63 -24.15
N ASN A 376 -7.23 -17.70 -23.02
CA ASN A 376 -7.70 -18.25 -21.75
C ASN A 376 -6.99 -17.63 -20.54
N HIS A 377 -7.53 -17.87 -19.33
CA HIS A 377 -7.06 -17.34 -18.05
C HIS A 377 -5.79 -17.99 -17.52
N ASN A 378 -5.44 -19.19 -17.97
CA ASN A 378 -4.33 -19.98 -17.44
C ASN A 378 -2.97 -19.56 -18.00
N LEU A 379 -2.96 -18.59 -18.93
CA LEU A 379 -1.70 -18.05 -19.45
C LEU A 379 -0.99 -17.24 -18.36
N PRO A 380 0.34 -17.39 -18.21
CA PRO A 380 1.09 -16.78 -17.11
C PRO A 380 0.86 -15.28 -16.93
N VAL A 381 0.76 -14.51 -18.02
CA VAL A 381 0.46 -13.06 -17.93
C VAL A 381 -0.98 -12.73 -17.55
N ALA A 382 -1.92 -13.67 -17.66
CA ALA A 382 -3.32 -13.50 -17.24
C ALA A 382 -3.55 -13.96 -15.80
N GLU A 383 -2.78 -14.93 -15.32
CA GLU A 383 -2.90 -15.53 -13.99
C GLU A 383 -2.07 -14.80 -12.95
N ASN A 384 -0.77 -14.56 -13.21
CA ASN A 384 0.20 -14.05 -12.24
C ASN A 384 0.21 -12.53 -12.17
N GLU A 385 0.40 -11.98 -10.95
CA GLU A 385 0.71 -10.58 -10.76
C GLU A 385 2.15 -10.29 -11.21
N LEU A 386 2.31 -9.56 -12.33
CA LEU A 386 3.62 -9.22 -12.88
C LEU A 386 4.21 -7.94 -12.28
N PHE A 387 3.40 -7.09 -11.73
CA PHE A 387 3.78 -5.80 -11.14
C PHE A 387 4.63 -4.95 -12.09
N GLY A 388 4.17 -4.83 -13.33
CA GLY A 388 4.82 -4.13 -14.43
C GLY A 388 3.84 -3.74 -15.56
N PRO A 389 4.31 -3.07 -16.62
CA PRO A 389 3.47 -2.47 -17.65
C PRO A 389 2.95 -3.51 -18.67
N VAL A 390 2.32 -4.59 -18.18
CA VAL A 390 1.85 -5.72 -18.99
C VAL A 390 0.35 -5.93 -18.79
N LEU A 391 -0.40 -5.87 -19.88
CA LEU A 391 -1.84 -6.04 -19.97
C LEU A 391 -2.19 -7.32 -20.69
N SER A 392 -2.93 -8.23 -20.08
CA SER A 392 -3.58 -9.34 -20.76
C SER A 392 -4.97 -8.93 -21.24
N VAL A 393 -5.33 -9.31 -22.48
CA VAL A 393 -6.61 -8.94 -23.08
C VAL A 393 -7.36 -10.19 -23.54
N MET A 394 -8.64 -10.29 -23.19
CA MET A 394 -9.52 -11.42 -23.47
C MET A 394 -10.89 -10.94 -23.97
N LYS A 395 -11.56 -11.78 -24.76
CA LYS A 395 -12.94 -11.54 -25.23
C LYS A 395 -13.97 -12.05 -24.22
N PHE A 396 -15.17 -11.43 -24.26
CA PHE A 396 -16.37 -11.99 -23.66
C PHE A 396 -17.61 -11.69 -24.52
N ASP A 397 -18.64 -12.51 -24.37
CA ASP A 397 -19.91 -12.34 -25.10
C ASP A 397 -21.01 -11.78 -24.19
N THR A 398 -21.18 -12.31 -22.98
CA THR A 398 -22.29 -11.96 -22.08
C THR A 398 -21.84 -11.36 -20.75
N GLU A 399 -22.77 -10.63 -20.09
CA GLU A 399 -22.55 -10.07 -18.75
C GLU A 399 -22.21 -11.17 -17.72
N GLU A 400 -22.91 -12.30 -17.78
CA GLU A 400 -22.67 -13.43 -16.87
C GLU A 400 -21.27 -14.03 -17.07
N GLU A 401 -20.88 -14.23 -18.32
CA GLU A 401 -19.56 -14.75 -18.66
C GLU A 401 -18.43 -13.86 -18.13
N VAL A 402 -18.53 -12.54 -18.34
CA VAL A 402 -17.47 -11.64 -17.89
C VAL A 402 -17.39 -11.57 -16.37
N ILE A 403 -18.52 -11.61 -15.66
CA ILE A 403 -18.54 -11.67 -14.18
C ILE A 403 -17.80 -12.92 -13.70
N ASN A 404 -18.05 -14.08 -14.28
CA ASN A 404 -17.37 -15.33 -13.93
C ASN A 404 -15.87 -15.23 -14.21
N LYS A 405 -15.48 -14.75 -15.39
CA LYS A 405 -14.07 -14.54 -15.78
C LYS A 405 -13.35 -13.55 -14.87
N MET A 406 -14.00 -12.45 -14.51
CA MET A 406 -13.42 -11.44 -13.60
C MET A 406 -13.18 -12.01 -12.19
N ASN A 407 -14.07 -12.87 -11.71
CA ASN A 407 -13.98 -13.50 -10.40
C ASN A 407 -13.02 -14.71 -10.34
N ASP A 408 -12.67 -15.27 -11.50
CA ASP A 408 -11.77 -16.42 -11.62
C ASP A 408 -10.31 -16.02 -11.49
N ASN A 409 -9.91 -15.74 -10.24
CA ASN A 409 -8.52 -15.49 -9.83
C ASN A 409 -8.44 -15.56 -8.31
N GLN A 410 -7.26 -15.89 -7.79
CA GLN A 410 -7.00 -15.93 -6.34
C GLN A 410 -7.05 -14.56 -5.66
N TYR A 411 -6.81 -13.48 -6.40
CA TYR A 411 -6.82 -12.11 -5.90
C TYR A 411 -8.21 -11.48 -5.92
N GLY A 412 -8.38 -10.41 -5.14
CA GLY A 412 -9.61 -9.63 -5.08
C GLY A 412 -9.38 -8.23 -4.51
N LEU A 413 -8.38 -7.48 -5.03
CA LEU A 413 -8.10 -6.12 -4.55
C LEU A 413 -8.99 -5.10 -5.25
N SER A 414 -8.85 -4.92 -6.56
CA SER A 414 -9.66 -3.96 -7.29
C SER A 414 -10.24 -4.54 -8.58
N SER A 415 -11.19 -3.81 -9.18
CA SER A 415 -11.81 -4.13 -10.46
C SER A 415 -12.31 -2.87 -11.15
N GLY A 416 -12.57 -2.94 -12.46
CA GLY A 416 -13.13 -1.85 -13.24
C GLY A 416 -14.25 -2.31 -14.18
N VAL A 417 -15.22 -1.43 -14.42
CA VAL A 417 -16.34 -1.68 -15.35
C VAL A 417 -16.60 -0.41 -16.14
N TYR A 418 -16.64 -0.52 -17.46
CA TYR A 418 -17.01 0.57 -18.36
C TYR A 418 -18.29 0.24 -19.12
N THR A 419 -19.34 1.02 -18.94
CA THR A 419 -20.67 0.88 -19.57
C THR A 419 -21.44 2.19 -19.40
N SER A 420 -22.24 2.57 -20.40
CA SER A 420 -23.20 3.67 -20.27
C SER A 420 -24.50 3.26 -19.54
N ASN A 421 -24.72 1.95 -19.36
CA ASN A 421 -25.90 1.43 -18.68
C ASN A 421 -25.68 1.38 -17.16
N LEU A 422 -26.28 2.33 -16.43
CA LEU A 422 -26.15 2.44 -14.98
C LEU A 422 -26.57 1.15 -14.25
N SER A 423 -27.68 0.53 -14.65
CA SER A 423 -28.16 -0.71 -14.04
C SER A 423 -27.17 -1.86 -14.21
N ARG A 424 -26.54 -1.97 -15.36
CA ARG A 424 -25.45 -2.93 -15.63
C ARG A 424 -24.24 -2.62 -14.74
N GLY A 425 -23.79 -1.35 -14.70
CA GLY A 425 -22.68 -0.95 -13.85
C GLY A 425 -22.90 -1.35 -12.39
N MET A 426 -24.10 -1.13 -11.86
CA MET A 426 -24.48 -1.54 -10.50
C MET A 426 -24.51 -3.06 -10.29
N ARG A 427 -25.10 -3.81 -11.22
CA ARG A 427 -25.18 -5.29 -11.10
C ARG A 427 -23.79 -5.90 -11.14
N VAL A 428 -22.99 -5.53 -12.15
CA VAL A 428 -21.64 -6.06 -12.33
C VAL A 428 -20.74 -5.69 -11.15
N SER A 429 -20.72 -4.42 -10.73
CA SER A 429 -19.90 -3.99 -9.58
C SER A 429 -20.26 -4.74 -8.29
N LYS A 430 -21.53 -5.05 -8.07
CA LYS A 430 -21.99 -5.83 -6.91
C LYS A 430 -21.62 -7.32 -7.00
N ALA A 431 -21.55 -7.87 -8.21
CA ALA A 431 -21.24 -9.28 -8.44
C ALA A 431 -19.74 -9.59 -8.43
N ILE A 432 -18.88 -8.59 -8.63
CA ILE A 432 -17.43 -8.79 -8.63
C ILE A 432 -16.90 -8.94 -7.20
N ARG A 433 -16.10 -9.97 -6.98
CA ARG A 433 -15.45 -10.29 -5.71
C ARG A 433 -14.11 -9.55 -5.59
N ALA A 434 -14.18 -8.24 -5.42
CA ALA A 434 -13.04 -7.36 -5.13
C ALA A 434 -13.39 -6.39 -4.01
N GLY A 435 -12.37 -5.91 -3.29
CA GLY A 435 -12.58 -4.94 -2.22
C GLY A 435 -12.90 -3.54 -2.74
N ILE A 436 -12.50 -3.23 -3.98
CA ILE A 436 -12.74 -1.94 -4.64
C ILE A 436 -13.24 -2.20 -6.06
N THR A 437 -14.31 -1.52 -6.47
CA THR A 437 -14.80 -1.55 -7.85
C THR A 437 -14.97 -0.14 -8.39
N PHE A 438 -14.37 0.13 -9.53
CA PHE A 438 -14.49 1.38 -10.26
C PHE A 438 -15.52 1.24 -11.39
N VAL A 439 -16.40 2.22 -11.55
CA VAL A 439 -17.35 2.25 -12.69
C VAL A 439 -17.10 3.53 -13.48
N ASN A 440 -16.81 3.37 -14.77
CA ASN A 440 -16.47 4.45 -15.73
C ASN A 440 -15.29 5.35 -15.29
N THR A 441 -14.45 4.84 -14.42
CA THR A 441 -13.20 5.47 -13.95
C THR A 441 -12.24 4.37 -13.50
N TYR A 442 -10.99 4.74 -13.18
CA TYR A 442 -10.03 3.79 -12.61
C TYR A 442 -8.96 4.48 -11.77
N ARG A 443 -8.37 3.76 -10.79
CA ARG A 443 -7.21 4.17 -10.00
C ARG A 443 -7.42 5.43 -9.16
N LEU A 444 -8.64 5.70 -8.72
CA LEU A 444 -8.91 6.78 -7.78
C LEU A 444 -8.68 6.31 -6.35
N ILE A 445 -8.11 7.19 -5.54
CA ILE A 445 -7.88 6.99 -4.10
C ILE A 445 -8.31 8.24 -3.34
N SER A 446 -8.71 8.08 -2.08
CA SER A 446 -9.04 9.19 -1.19
C SER A 446 -8.77 8.81 0.26
N PRO A 447 -8.30 9.74 1.11
CA PRO A 447 -8.16 9.48 2.55
C PRO A 447 -9.47 9.05 3.22
N SER A 448 -10.62 9.45 2.69
CA SER A 448 -11.94 9.13 3.23
C SER A 448 -12.55 7.82 2.70
N ALA A 449 -11.98 7.23 1.63
CA ALA A 449 -12.48 6.02 1.03
C ALA A 449 -11.70 4.78 1.52
N PRO A 450 -12.36 3.80 2.16
CA PRO A 450 -11.69 2.59 2.60
C PRO A 450 -11.00 1.87 1.44
N PHE A 451 -9.77 1.46 1.67
CA PHE A 451 -8.93 0.72 0.73
C PHE A 451 -8.61 -0.66 1.30
N GLY A 452 -8.62 -1.69 0.49
CA GLY A 452 -8.20 -3.03 0.89
C GLY A 452 -8.94 -4.14 0.15
N GLY A 453 -8.26 -5.29 0.07
CA GLY A 453 -8.70 -6.46 -0.69
C GLY A 453 -9.56 -7.45 0.08
N ILE A 454 -9.83 -8.55 -0.61
CA ILE A 454 -10.38 -9.82 -0.12
C ILE A 454 -9.59 -10.95 -0.77
N LYS A 455 -9.83 -12.20 -0.43
CA LYS A 455 -9.09 -13.38 -0.91
C LYS A 455 -7.56 -13.22 -0.61
N ASP A 456 -6.69 -13.62 -1.54
CA ASP A 456 -5.23 -13.50 -1.41
C ASP A 456 -4.71 -12.06 -1.57
N SER A 457 -5.60 -11.07 -1.74
CA SER A 457 -5.24 -9.65 -1.66
C SER A 457 -5.22 -9.11 -0.23
N GLY A 458 -5.54 -9.93 0.76
CA GLY A 458 -5.36 -9.62 2.17
C GLY A 458 -6.64 -9.31 2.92
N TYR A 459 -6.48 -8.76 4.12
CA TYR A 459 -7.56 -8.39 5.04
C TYR A 459 -7.14 -7.21 5.93
N GLY A 460 -8.13 -6.56 6.55
CA GLY A 460 -8.01 -5.24 7.14
C GLY A 460 -8.40 -4.16 6.14
N LYS A 461 -8.40 -2.91 6.57
CA LYS A 461 -8.68 -1.76 5.71
C LYS A 461 -7.75 -0.61 6.01
N GLU A 462 -7.18 -0.03 4.97
CA GLU A 462 -6.49 1.25 5.00
C GLU A 462 -7.43 2.36 4.52
N ALA A 463 -7.11 3.59 4.88
CA ALA A 463 -7.93 4.78 4.60
C ALA A 463 -9.38 4.70 5.14
N GLY A 464 -10.10 5.80 5.05
CA GLY A 464 -11.45 5.93 5.59
C GLY A 464 -11.54 5.76 7.10
N ILE A 465 -12.75 5.86 7.61
CA ILE A 465 -13.04 5.65 9.03
C ILE A 465 -12.88 4.18 9.45
N GLU A 466 -13.01 3.25 8.49
CA GLU A 466 -12.89 1.81 8.78
C GLU A 466 -11.49 1.43 9.28
N SER A 467 -10.44 2.12 8.85
CA SER A 467 -9.08 1.88 9.32
C SER A 467 -8.88 2.14 10.82
N ILE A 468 -9.74 2.96 11.43
CA ILE A 468 -9.73 3.19 12.89
C ILE A 468 -9.88 1.87 13.66
N LYS A 469 -10.66 0.94 13.13
CA LYS A 469 -10.86 -0.39 13.72
C LYS A 469 -9.56 -1.20 13.75
N ASP A 470 -8.72 -1.01 12.74
CA ASP A 470 -7.43 -1.70 12.63
C ASP A 470 -6.34 -1.12 13.54
N TYR A 471 -6.58 0.05 14.14
CA TYR A 471 -5.62 0.74 15.03
C TYR A 471 -6.15 0.98 16.44
N THR A 472 -7.30 0.35 16.78
CA THR A 472 -7.91 0.44 18.11
C THR A 472 -8.53 -0.89 18.53
N ARG A 473 -8.57 -1.13 19.85
CA ARG A 473 -9.34 -2.21 20.46
C ARG A 473 -10.57 -1.67 21.20
N VAL A 474 -11.60 -2.45 21.28
CA VAL A 474 -12.79 -2.13 22.08
C VAL A 474 -12.58 -2.61 23.51
N LYS A 475 -12.75 -1.68 24.47
CA LYS A 475 -12.79 -1.99 25.90
C LYS A 475 -14.20 -1.76 26.43
N THR A 476 -14.78 -2.76 27.10
CA THR A 476 -16.08 -2.64 27.78
C THR A 476 -15.85 -2.40 29.28
N THR A 477 -16.51 -1.38 29.82
CA THR A 477 -16.49 -1.06 31.25
C THR A 477 -17.90 -1.16 31.81
N TRP A 478 -18.03 -1.89 32.91
CA TRP A 478 -19.29 -2.11 33.62
C TRP A 478 -19.30 -1.29 34.90
N PHE A 479 -20.40 -0.57 35.12
CA PHE A 479 -20.63 0.23 36.31
C PHE A 479 -21.83 -0.35 37.06
N TYR A 480 -21.64 -0.70 38.33
CA TYR A 480 -22.75 -0.97 39.22
C TYR A 480 -23.27 0.34 39.79
N THR A 481 -24.54 0.66 39.59
CA THR A 481 -25.12 1.98 39.87
C THR A 481 -26.10 1.99 41.04
N SER A 482 -26.23 0.88 41.77
CA SER A 482 -27.03 0.81 43.00
C SER A 482 -26.19 1.22 44.22
N ASP A 483 -26.84 1.87 45.16
CA ASP A 483 -26.28 2.15 46.50
C ASP A 483 -26.35 0.91 47.41
N GLU A 484 -27.15 -0.10 47.04
CA GLU A 484 -27.24 -1.36 47.77
C GLU A 484 -26.12 -2.31 47.34
N PRO A 485 -25.56 -3.10 48.26
CA PRO A 485 -24.59 -4.12 47.91
C PRO A 485 -25.10 -5.12 46.85
N SER A 486 -24.20 -5.59 45.98
CA SER A 486 -24.57 -6.69 45.08
C SER A 486 -24.93 -7.95 45.86
N LEU A 487 -25.90 -8.70 45.33
CA LEU A 487 -26.32 -9.96 45.96
C LEU A 487 -25.12 -10.93 46.07
N ASP A 488 -25.05 -11.65 47.19
CA ASP A 488 -24.06 -12.72 47.35
C ASP A 488 -24.36 -13.83 46.32
N PRO A 489 -23.42 -14.09 45.37
CA PRO A 489 -23.64 -15.06 44.29
C PRO A 489 -23.86 -16.48 44.82
N PHE A 490 -23.43 -16.78 46.04
CA PHE A 490 -23.61 -18.08 46.67
C PHE A 490 -24.90 -18.20 47.50
N SER A 491 -25.58 -17.11 47.73
CA SER A 491 -26.88 -17.05 48.38
C SER A 491 -28.09 -17.11 47.43
N ILE A 492 -27.83 -16.94 46.11
CA ILE A 492 -28.84 -17.04 45.07
C ILE A 492 -29.20 -18.51 44.86
N ARG A 493 -30.39 -18.91 45.21
CA ARG A 493 -30.93 -20.25 45.00
C ARG A 493 -32.12 -20.20 44.04
#